data_58e22ecdf93204ec9177a31bf3057f25
#
_entry.id   58e22ecdf93204ec9177a31bf3057f25
#
_cell.length_a   1.000
_cell.length_b   1.000
_cell.length_c   1.000
_cell.angle_alpha   90.00
_cell.angle_beta   90.00
_cell.angle_gamma   90.00
#
_symmetry.space_group_name_H-M   'P 1'
#
loop_
_entity.id
_entity.type
_entity.pdbx_description
1 polymer ?
#
loop_
_entity_poly.entity_id
_entity_poly.type
_entity_poly.pdbx_seq_one_letter_code
_entity_poly.pdbx_strand_id
1 'polypeptide(L)'
;MIKRVEEQDIAGCVKVIKESFATVAKEFGFTVENAPGFTAFATTEDRLKHQLLEENRPMYAFYDNENIVGYYSLLVQDNNECELNNLSVIPAYRHRGIGEELLKHAFKTAKKLNCNKINISIVEENNVLRK
;
A
#
# COMPACT_ATOMS: atom_id res chain seq x y z
N MET A 1 13.24 7.03 3.88
CA MET A 1 13.43 7.42 2.48
C MET A 1 12.51 6.64 1.56
N ILE A 2 11.82 7.30 0.66
CA ILE A 2 10.89 6.66 -0.27
C ILE A 2 11.59 6.38 -1.60
N LYS A 3 11.52 5.13 -2.06
CA LYS A 3 12.12 4.72 -3.33
C LYS A 3 11.12 3.88 -4.12
N ARG A 4 11.29 3.90 -5.45
CA ARG A 4 10.48 3.04 -6.32
C ARG A 4 10.82 1.56 -6.06
N VAL A 5 9.79 0.75 -6.02
CA VAL A 5 9.93 -0.70 -5.78
C VAL A 5 10.55 -1.37 -7.00
N GLU A 6 11.52 -2.24 -6.77
CA GLU A 6 12.09 -3.10 -7.79
C GLU A 6 11.73 -4.55 -7.47
N GLU A 7 11.99 -5.44 -8.42
CA GLU A 7 11.58 -6.84 -8.26
C GLU A 7 12.14 -7.48 -6.99
N GLN A 8 13.36 -7.17 -6.62
CA GLN A 8 14.01 -7.70 -5.41
C GLN A 8 13.34 -7.21 -4.11
N ASP A 9 12.55 -6.15 -4.18
CA ASP A 9 11.88 -5.56 -3.03
C ASP A 9 10.50 -6.19 -2.75
N ILE A 10 10.01 -7.04 -3.65
CA ILE A 10 8.64 -7.56 -3.59
C ILE A 10 8.37 -8.30 -2.27
N ALA A 11 9.27 -9.19 -1.86
CA ALA A 11 9.08 -9.95 -0.62
C ALA A 11 8.93 -9.02 0.60
N GLY A 12 9.75 -7.98 0.68
CA GLY A 12 9.67 -6.98 1.75
C GLY A 12 8.37 -6.20 1.72
N CYS A 13 7.89 -5.85 0.54
CA CYS A 13 6.62 -5.13 0.37
C CYS A 13 5.44 -5.99 0.82
N VAL A 14 5.42 -7.27 0.43
CA VAL A 14 4.36 -8.19 0.85
C VAL A 14 4.31 -8.29 2.38
N LYS A 15 5.48 -8.42 3.01
CA LYS A 15 5.56 -8.50 4.47
C LYS A 15 4.97 -7.24 5.12
N VAL A 16 5.31 -6.07 4.63
CA VAL A 16 4.81 -4.79 5.16
C VAL A 16 3.29 -4.71 5.02
N ILE A 17 2.77 -5.05 3.86
CA ILE A 17 1.33 -5.01 3.61
C ILE A 17 0.61 -5.96 4.57
N LYS A 18 1.08 -7.19 4.68
CA LYS A 18 0.44 -8.19 5.53
C LYS A 18 0.50 -7.80 7.01
N GLU A 19 1.63 -7.35 7.49
CA GLU A 19 1.77 -6.91 8.89
C GLU A 19 0.88 -5.71 9.20
N SER A 20 0.83 -4.75 8.28
CA SER A 20 0.02 -3.55 8.46
C SER A 20 -1.47 -3.88 8.55
N PHE A 21 -1.98 -4.67 7.61
CA PHE A 21 -3.40 -4.98 7.57
C PHE A 21 -3.81 -6.12 8.52
N ALA A 22 -2.86 -6.88 9.04
CA ALA A 22 -3.15 -7.90 10.04
C ALA A 22 -3.73 -7.29 11.32
N THR A 23 -3.31 -6.08 11.68
CA THR A 23 -3.87 -5.40 12.85
C THR A 23 -5.35 -5.05 12.64
N VAL A 24 -5.72 -4.67 11.43
CA VAL A 24 -7.11 -4.39 11.06
C VAL A 24 -7.93 -5.69 11.11
N ALA A 25 -7.39 -6.76 10.53
CA ALA A 25 -8.04 -8.07 10.54
C ALA A 25 -8.32 -8.53 11.97
N LYS A 26 -7.34 -8.39 12.85
CA LYS A 26 -7.49 -8.78 14.25
C LYS A 26 -8.55 -7.95 14.95
N GLU A 27 -8.57 -6.65 14.72
CA GLU A 27 -9.53 -5.74 15.34
C GLU A 27 -10.97 -6.05 14.94
N PHE A 28 -11.19 -6.40 13.67
CA PHE A 28 -12.52 -6.70 13.16
C PHE A 28 -12.89 -8.19 13.15
N GLY A 29 -11.99 -9.05 13.64
CA GLY A 29 -12.24 -10.48 13.64
C GLY A 29 -12.23 -11.12 12.26
N PHE A 30 -11.50 -10.53 11.31
CA PHE A 30 -11.36 -11.11 9.98
C PHE A 30 -10.42 -12.30 10.02
N THR A 31 -10.82 -13.38 9.34
CA THR A 31 -10.00 -14.57 9.19
C THR A 31 -9.96 -14.97 7.72
N VAL A 32 -9.07 -15.89 7.37
CA VAL A 32 -9.00 -16.38 6.01
C VAL A 32 -10.30 -17.09 5.59
N GLU A 33 -11.03 -17.64 6.55
CA GLU A 33 -12.31 -18.31 6.30
C GLU A 33 -13.44 -17.31 6.02
N ASN A 34 -13.54 -16.22 6.81
CA ASN A 34 -14.67 -15.30 6.67
C ASN A 34 -14.37 -14.10 5.76
N ALA A 35 -13.11 -13.82 5.49
CA ALA A 35 -12.72 -12.69 4.64
C ALA A 35 -11.49 -13.03 3.79
N PRO A 36 -11.56 -14.06 2.92
CA PRO A 36 -10.38 -14.51 2.16
C PRO A 36 -9.83 -13.46 1.21
N GLY A 37 -10.64 -12.50 0.78
CA GLY A 37 -10.21 -11.43 -0.11
C GLY A 37 -9.60 -10.22 0.59
N PHE A 38 -9.58 -10.22 1.93
CA PHE A 38 -9.02 -9.09 2.66
C PHE A 38 -7.51 -8.98 2.40
N THR A 39 -7.02 -7.75 2.36
CA THR A 39 -5.64 -7.44 1.96
C THR A 39 -4.58 -8.25 2.71
N ALA A 40 -4.73 -8.44 4.03
CA ALA A 40 -3.77 -9.20 4.82
C ALA A 40 -3.66 -10.66 4.37
N PHE A 41 -4.71 -11.23 3.79
CA PHE A 41 -4.74 -12.64 3.36
C PHE A 41 -4.54 -12.82 1.87
N ALA A 42 -5.01 -11.85 1.07
CA ALA A 42 -4.99 -11.96 -0.39
C ALA A 42 -3.66 -11.52 -1.04
N THR A 43 -2.85 -10.76 -0.33
CA THR A 43 -1.59 -10.23 -0.88
C THR A 43 -0.53 -11.31 -0.94
N THR A 44 0.02 -11.54 -2.12
CA THR A 44 1.09 -12.51 -2.35
C THR A 44 2.21 -11.89 -3.17
N GLU A 45 3.38 -12.53 -3.17
CA GLU A 45 4.51 -12.08 -3.99
C GLU A 45 4.16 -12.13 -5.49
N ASP A 46 3.48 -13.17 -5.92
CA ASP A 46 3.07 -13.31 -7.33
C ASP A 46 2.15 -12.19 -7.75
N ARG A 47 1.23 -11.81 -6.87
CA ARG A 47 0.28 -10.73 -7.16
C ARG A 47 0.99 -9.39 -7.30
N LEU A 48 1.89 -9.06 -6.37
CA LEU A 48 2.65 -7.82 -6.43
C LEU A 48 3.60 -7.80 -7.63
N LYS A 49 4.22 -8.93 -7.91
CA LYS A 49 5.11 -9.07 -9.06
C LYS A 49 4.38 -8.81 -10.36
N HIS A 50 3.16 -9.36 -10.49
CA HIS A 50 2.31 -9.11 -11.64
C HIS A 50 1.99 -7.62 -11.79
N GLN A 51 1.63 -6.96 -10.68
CA GLN A 51 1.33 -5.53 -10.69
C GLN A 51 2.55 -4.69 -11.09
N LEU A 52 3.73 -5.09 -10.65
CA LEU A 52 4.95 -4.37 -10.96
C LEU A 52 5.39 -4.58 -12.41
N LEU A 53 5.44 -5.83 -12.86
CA LEU A 53 6.06 -6.19 -14.14
C LEU A 53 5.09 -6.19 -15.31
N GLU A 54 3.83 -6.60 -15.08
CA GLU A 54 2.84 -6.70 -16.15
C GLU A 54 1.94 -5.47 -16.22
N GLU A 55 1.52 -4.96 -15.09
CA GLU A 55 0.64 -3.78 -15.05
C GLU A 55 1.41 -2.46 -14.97
N ASN A 56 2.70 -2.52 -14.70
CA ASN A 56 3.56 -1.34 -14.57
C ASN A 56 3.01 -0.29 -13.58
N ARG A 57 2.44 -0.76 -12.48
CA ARG A 57 1.91 0.16 -11.47
C ARG A 57 3.04 0.95 -10.80
N PRO A 58 2.82 2.25 -10.54
CA PRO A 58 3.74 2.99 -9.68
C PRO A 58 3.67 2.42 -8.27
N MET A 59 4.77 1.83 -7.81
CA MET A 59 4.87 1.19 -6.50
C MET A 59 6.07 1.79 -5.77
N TYR A 60 5.85 2.23 -4.53
CA TYR A 60 6.88 2.91 -3.75
C TYR A 60 6.94 2.34 -2.34
N ALA A 61 8.15 2.29 -1.79
CA ALA A 61 8.39 1.79 -0.45
C ALA A 61 9.16 2.80 0.38
N PHE A 62 8.86 2.85 1.67
CA PHE A 62 9.62 3.66 2.63
C PHE A 62 10.65 2.76 3.29
N TYR A 63 11.91 3.17 3.21
CA TYR A 63 13.04 2.44 3.75
C TYR A 63 13.56 3.10 5.02
N ASP A 64 13.80 2.29 6.04
CA ASP A 64 14.59 2.67 7.20
C ASP A 64 15.89 1.86 7.07
N ASN A 65 16.95 2.54 6.61
CA ASN A 65 18.18 1.88 6.16
C ASN A 65 17.87 0.89 5.04
N GLU A 66 18.07 -0.40 5.26
CA GLU A 66 17.78 -1.43 4.26
C GLU A 66 16.45 -2.13 4.44
N ASN A 67 15.70 -1.73 5.49
CA ASN A 67 14.44 -2.37 5.83
C ASN A 67 13.26 -1.61 5.25
N ILE A 68 12.35 -2.33 4.62
CA ILE A 68 11.11 -1.74 4.13
C ILE A 68 10.11 -1.70 5.28
N VAL A 69 9.61 -0.51 5.60
CA VAL A 69 8.69 -0.30 6.73
C VAL A 69 7.36 0.33 6.31
N GLY A 70 7.26 0.78 5.07
CA GLY A 70 6.03 1.35 4.52
C GLY A 70 5.94 1.10 3.03
N TYR A 71 4.72 1.27 2.48
CA TYR A 71 4.46 0.94 1.08
C TYR A 71 3.19 1.64 0.60
N TYR A 72 3.15 1.96 -0.69
CA TYR A 72 1.90 2.29 -1.39
C TYR A 72 2.05 1.97 -2.88
N SER A 73 0.92 1.83 -3.55
CA SER A 73 0.90 1.75 -5.00
C SER A 73 -0.24 2.59 -5.56
N LEU A 74 -0.12 2.94 -6.83
CA LEU A 74 -1.16 3.66 -7.55
C LEU A 74 -1.63 2.81 -8.73
N LEU A 75 -2.92 2.85 -8.99
CA LEU A 75 -3.49 2.30 -10.21
C LEU A 75 -3.99 3.49 -11.03
N VAL A 76 -3.35 3.73 -12.16
CA VAL A 76 -3.76 4.80 -13.06
C VAL A 76 -4.99 4.33 -13.82
N GLN A 77 -6.07 5.09 -13.69
CA GLN A 77 -7.35 4.77 -14.31
C GLN A 77 -7.61 5.70 -15.49
N ASP A 78 -8.66 5.41 -16.25
CA ASP A 78 -9.10 6.31 -17.31
C ASP A 78 -9.58 7.64 -16.69
N ASN A 79 -9.75 8.66 -17.52
CA ASN A 79 -10.24 9.98 -17.09
C ASN A 79 -9.27 10.74 -16.17
N ASN A 80 -7.98 10.44 -16.27
CA ASN A 80 -6.95 11.12 -15.48
C ASN A 80 -7.14 10.98 -13.97
N GLU A 81 -7.56 9.81 -13.53
CA GLU A 81 -7.71 9.48 -12.12
C GLU A 81 -6.74 8.38 -11.72
N CYS A 82 -6.34 8.40 -10.45
CA CYS A 82 -5.52 7.35 -9.86
C CYS A 82 -6.25 6.77 -8.65
N GLU A 83 -6.04 5.48 -8.41
CA GLU A 83 -6.51 4.83 -7.19
C GLU A 83 -5.31 4.54 -6.31
N LEU A 84 -5.37 4.96 -5.05
CA LEU A 84 -4.32 4.67 -4.06
C LEU A 84 -4.61 3.33 -3.42
N ASN A 85 -3.67 2.41 -3.53
CA ASN A 85 -3.84 1.04 -3.03
C ASN A 85 -2.78 0.68 -2.00
N ASN A 86 -3.22 -0.06 -1.00
CA ASN A 86 -2.34 -0.73 -0.04
C ASN A 86 -1.36 0.19 0.69
N LEU A 87 -1.79 1.41 1.01
CA LEU A 87 -0.98 2.30 1.86
C LEU A 87 -0.77 1.62 3.21
N SER A 88 0.47 1.33 3.53
CA SER A 88 0.82 0.48 4.66
C SER A 88 2.03 1.01 5.41
N VAL A 89 1.99 0.87 6.74
CA VAL A 89 3.15 1.11 7.61
C VAL A 89 3.12 0.00 8.66
N ILE A 90 4.26 -0.66 8.89
CA ILE A 90 4.30 -1.72 9.89
C ILE A 90 3.99 -1.14 11.28
N PRO A 91 3.36 -1.93 12.17
CA PRO A 91 2.90 -1.40 13.47
C PRO A 91 3.98 -0.72 14.29
N ALA A 92 5.20 -1.28 14.31
CA ALA A 92 6.31 -0.72 15.08
C ALA A 92 6.73 0.68 14.64
N TYR A 93 6.37 1.08 13.41
CA TYR A 93 6.76 2.38 12.85
C TYR A 93 5.60 3.36 12.73
N ARG A 94 4.46 3.04 13.29
CA ARG A 94 3.30 3.93 13.30
C ARG A 94 3.53 5.12 14.23
N HIS A 95 2.78 6.21 13.97
CA HIS A 95 2.85 7.44 14.75
C HIS A 95 4.18 8.19 14.62
N ARG A 96 4.91 7.94 13.53
CA ARG A 96 6.16 8.62 13.22
C ARG A 96 6.08 9.49 11.97
N GLY A 97 4.87 9.66 11.42
CA GLY A 97 4.66 10.47 10.23
C GLY A 97 4.97 9.77 8.91
N ILE A 98 5.31 8.49 8.92
CA ILE A 98 5.67 7.75 7.70
C ILE A 98 4.47 7.63 6.76
N GLY A 99 3.31 7.30 7.31
CA GLY A 99 2.08 7.21 6.51
C GLY A 99 1.74 8.52 5.84
N GLU A 100 1.90 9.63 6.55
CA GLU A 100 1.68 10.96 6.00
C GLU A 100 2.67 11.29 4.89
N GLU A 101 3.94 10.94 5.06
CA GLU A 101 4.95 11.14 4.03
C GLU A 101 4.65 10.33 2.78
N LEU A 102 4.22 9.08 2.95
CA LEU A 102 3.82 8.23 1.84
C LEU A 102 2.61 8.82 1.10
N LEU A 103 1.63 9.30 1.84
CA LEU A 103 0.44 9.91 1.26
C LEU A 103 0.79 11.17 0.46
N LYS A 104 1.64 12.02 0.99
CA LYS A 104 2.11 13.21 0.29
C LYS A 104 2.87 12.84 -0.98
N HIS A 105 3.70 11.80 -0.90
CA HIS A 105 4.44 11.32 -2.05
C HIS A 105 3.49 10.78 -3.11
N ALA A 106 2.43 10.08 -2.70
CA ALA A 106 1.42 9.56 -3.61
C ALA A 106 0.72 10.68 -4.37
N PHE A 107 0.36 11.77 -3.68
CA PHE A 107 -0.25 12.93 -4.33
C PHE A 107 0.69 13.57 -5.35
N LYS A 108 1.97 13.71 -4.99
CA LYS A 108 3.00 14.22 -5.91
C LYS A 108 3.13 13.32 -7.15
N THR A 109 3.20 12.02 -6.93
CA THR A 109 3.36 11.06 -8.02
C THR A 109 2.15 11.09 -8.95
N ALA A 110 0.95 11.12 -8.40
CA ALA A 110 -0.28 11.22 -9.18
C ALA A 110 -0.28 12.47 -10.04
N LYS A 111 0.16 13.59 -9.49
CA LYS A 111 0.25 14.85 -10.21
C LYS A 111 1.24 14.77 -11.37
N LYS A 112 2.38 14.12 -11.17
CA LYS A 112 3.36 13.89 -12.25
C LYS A 112 2.81 13.00 -13.36
N LEU A 113 1.86 12.14 -13.03
CA LEU A 113 1.20 11.25 -13.98
C LEU A 113 -0.02 11.92 -14.65
N ASN A 114 -0.19 13.22 -14.41
CA ASN A 114 -1.32 14.00 -14.93
C ASN A 114 -2.68 13.54 -14.40
N CYS A 115 -2.69 12.96 -13.22
CA CYS A 115 -3.93 12.62 -12.53
C CYS A 115 -4.44 13.84 -11.78
N ASN A 116 -5.72 14.15 -11.94
CA ASN A 116 -6.34 15.29 -11.28
C ASN A 116 -7.18 14.87 -10.07
N LYS A 117 -7.26 13.55 -9.81
CA LYS A 117 -8.04 13.02 -8.70
C LYS A 117 -7.42 11.72 -8.22
N ILE A 118 -7.35 11.55 -6.90
CA ILE A 118 -6.94 10.28 -6.28
C ILE A 118 -8.12 9.69 -5.54
N ASN A 119 -8.46 8.45 -5.88
CA ASN A 119 -9.48 7.69 -5.18
C ASN A 119 -8.79 6.76 -4.19
N ILE A 120 -9.30 6.70 -2.97
CA ILE A 120 -8.78 5.79 -1.95
C ILE A 120 -9.75 4.62 -1.86
N SER A 121 -9.29 3.43 -2.24
CA SER A 121 -10.14 2.25 -2.39
C SER A 121 -10.33 1.43 -1.11
N ILE A 122 -9.79 1.88 0.02
CA ILE A 122 -9.80 1.12 1.28
C ILE A 122 -10.76 1.72 2.29
N VAL A 123 -12.01 1.93 1.86
CA VAL A 123 -13.00 2.67 2.64
C VAL A 123 -13.18 2.14 4.05
N GLU A 124 -13.29 0.82 4.21
CA GLU A 124 -13.51 0.21 5.52
C GLU A 124 -12.29 0.33 6.42
N GLU A 125 -11.11 0.14 5.86
CA GLU A 125 -9.85 0.29 6.58
C GLU A 125 -9.62 1.74 6.96
N ASN A 126 -10.01 2.69 6.12
CA ASN A 126 -9.94 4.10 6.42
C ASN A 126 -10.78 4.49 7.63
N ASN A 127 -11.92 3.87 7.81
CA ASN A 127 -12.77 4.14 8.97
C ASN A 127 -12.05 3.80 10.27
N VAL A 128 -11.21 2.77 10.25
CA VAL A 128 -10.38 2.40 11.39
C VAL A 128 -9.25 3.41 11.58
N LEU A 129 -8.57 3.75 10.48
CA LEU A 129 -7.41 4.63 10.52
C LEU A 129 -7.73 6.06 10.94
N ARG A 130 -8.95 6.51 10.68
CA ARG A 130 -9.41 7.85 11.05
C ARG A 130 -9.65 8.03 12.54
N LYS A 131 -9.79 6.94 13.24
CA LYS A 131 -10.03 6.94 14.67
C LYS A 131 -8.75 6.86 15.45
#